data_e3351b04fcc1b9ab560c9c70367ec335
#
_entry.id   e3351b04fcc1b9ab560c9c70367ec335
#
_cell.length_a   1.000
_cell.length_b   1.000
_cell.length_c   1.000
_cell.angle_alpha   90.00
_cell.angle_beta   90.00
_cell.angle_gamma   90.00
#
_symmetry.space_group_name_H-M   'P 1'
#
loop_
_entity.id
_entity.type
_entity.pdbx_description
1 polymer ?
#
loop_
_entity_poly.entity_id
_entity_poly.type
_entity_poly.pdbx_seq_one_letter_code
_entity_poly.pdbx_strand_id
1 'polypeptide(L)'
;MEDGYKSMEFRKLTGADLESLIDLYAQLDADMRKADPDKIKAAWNEIERDDKIVYCGAVDNGKVVAACCAVIVPNITSFARPLCLIENVVTDEQYRNRGLGKEVIGMAVRKAKESGCYKVMLQSGIKRTGAHAFYEKIGFDGATKKAFDMRLK
;
A
#
# COMPACT_ATOMS: atom_id res chain seq x y z
N MET A 1 9.43 17.04 30.22
CA MET A 1 10.12 16.54 29.01
C MET A 1 9.45 15.28 28.50
N GLU A 2 8.28 15.44 27.94
CA GLU A 2 7.46 14.34 27.39
C GLU A 2 6.96 14.70 25.99
N ASP A 3 7.79 15.31 25.13
CA ASP A 3 7.38 15.81 23.82
C ASP A 3 8.07 15.14 22.61
N GLY A 4 8.53 13.88 22.75
CA GLY A 4 9.24 13.19 21.68
C GLY A 4 8.46 12.10 20.94
N TYR A 5 7.31 11.68 21.41
CA TYR A 5 6.47 10.65 20.80
C TYR A 5 5.04 11.14 20.57
N LYS A 6 4.87 12.23 19.87
CA LYS A 6 3.58 12.46 19.22
C LYS A 6 3.45 11.40 18.14
N SER A 7 2.81 10.39 18.54
CA SER A 7 2.32 9.15 18.04
C SER A 7 2.30 9.02 16.51
N MET A 8 3.19 8.17 15.99
CA MET A 8 2.99 7.52 14.72
C MET A 8 1.61 6.83 14.74
N GLU A 9 0.73 7.24 13.84
CA GLU A 9 -0.57 6.62 13.67
C GLU A 9 -0.53 5.61 12.54
N PHE A 10 -1.04 4.41 12.79
CA PHE A 10 -1.26 3.39 11.76
C PHE A 10 -2.75 3.28 11.52
N ARG A 11 -3.22 3.74 10.38
CA ARG A 11 -4.64 3.83 10.09
C ARG A 11 -4.97 3.78 8.60
N LYS A 12 -6.25 3.56 8.29
CA LYS A 12 -6.78 3.80 6.96
C LYS A 12 -6.59 5.29 6.60
N LEU A 13 -6.13 5.55 5.39
CA LEU A 13 -6.03 6.91 4.85
C LEU A 13 -7.40 7.39 4.36
N THR A 14 -7.60 8.68 4.44
CA THR A 14 -8.82 9.38 4.01
C THR A 14 -8.50 10.48 3.01
N GLY A 15 -9.51 11.16 2.48
CA GLY A 15 -9.31 12.28 1.58
C GLY A 15 -8.46 13.41 2.16
N ALA A 16 -8.46 13.58 3.49
CA ALA A 16 -7.59 14.54 4.16
C ALA A 16 -6.10 14.22 4.04
N ASP A 17 -5.75 12.97 3.76
CA ASP A 17 -4.36 12.51 3.60
C ASP A 17 -3.87 12.56 2.15
N LEU A 18 -4.75 12.84 1.19
CA LEU A 18 -4.48 12.66 -0.23
C LEU A 18 -3.28 13.48 -0.73
N GLU A 19 -3.18 14.74 -0.33
CA GLU A 19 -2.07 15.61 -0.73
C GLU A 19 -0.74 15.08 -0.20
N SER A 20 -0.69 14.67 1.07
CA SER A 20 0.50 14.08 1.68
C SER A 20 0.87 12.73 1.04
N LEU A 21 -0.13 11.95 0.65
CA LEU A 21 0.09 10.67 -0.06
C LEU A 21 0.71 10.91 -1.46
N ILE A 22 0.25 11.93 -2.17
CA ILE A 22 0.84 12.32 -3.47
C ILE A 22 2.30 12.73 -3.29
N ASP A 23 2.62 13.50 -2.27
CA ASP A 23 3.99 13.87 -1.95
C ASP A 23 4.87 12.64 -1.68
N LEU A 24 4.33 11.65 -0.98
CA LEU A 24 5.03 10.39 -0.76
C LEU A 24 5.26 9.63 -2.08
N TYR A 25 4.26 9.54 -2.94
CA TYR A 25 4.37 8.88 -4.25
C TYR A 25 5.34 9.58 -5.19
N ALA A 26 5.52 10.88 -5.05
CA ALA A 26 6.50 11.64 -5.83
C ALA A 26 7.95 11.21 -5.55
N GLN A 27 8.21 10.52 -4.45
CA GLN A 27 9.51 9.89 -4.17
C GLN A 27 9.74 8.63 -5.02
N LEU A 28 8.67 7.97 -5.49
CA LEU A 28 8.75 6.85 -6.43
C LEU A 28 8.79 7.32 -7.88
N ASP A 29 7.98 8.33 -8.19
CA ASP A 29 7.83 8.89 -9.53
C ASP A 29 7.59 10.40 -9.40
N ALA A 30 8.62 11.19 -9.73
CA ALA A 30 8.56 12.65 -9.64
C ALA A 30 7.45 13.26 -10.53
N ASP A 31 7.04 12.57 -11.59
CA ASP A 31 5.97 13.03 -12.48
C ASP A 31 4.59 13.00 -11.81
N MET A 32 4.44 12.33 -10.67
CA MET A 32 3.21 12.39 -9.88
C MET A 32 2.79 13.81 -9.51
N ARG A 33 3.75 14.74 -9.33
CA ARG A 33 3.44 16.14 -9.05
C ARG A 33 2.83 16.90 -10.23
N LYS A 34 2.93 16.35 -11.45
CA LYS A 34 2.36 16.91 -12.66
C LYS A 34 0.99 16.34 -12.99
N ALA A 35 0.52 15.38 -12.21
CA ALA A 35 -0.77 14.76 -12.43
C ALA A 35 -1.91 15.78 -12.23
N ASP A 36 -2.95 15.67 -13.03
CA ASP A 36 -4.14 16.51 -12.95
C ASP A 36 -4.84 16.33 -11.60
N PRO A 37 -4.92 17.37 -10.75
CA PRO A 37 -5.54 17.26 -9.42
C PRO A 37 -7.00 16.81 -9.46
N ASP A 38 -7.76 17.20 -10.48
CA ASP A 38 -9.18 16.84 -10.61
C ASP A 38 -9.34 15.34 -10.90
N LYS A 39 -8.45 14.79 -11.73
CA LYS A 39 -8.42 13.34 -12.02
C LYS A 39 -8.03 12.53 -10.78
N ILE A 40 -7.05 12.99 -10.04
CA ILE A 40 -6.63 12.34 -8.78
C ILE A 40 -7.80 12.35 -7.78
N LYS A 41 -8.45 13.49 -7.61
CA LYS A 41 -9.59 13.61 -6.69
C LYS A 41 -10.77 12.73 -7.12
N ALA A 42 -11.06 12.66 -8.41
CA ALA A 42 -12.12 11.78 -8.93
C ALA A 42 -11.81 10.30 -8.64
N ALA A 43 -10.57 9.86 -8.90
CA ALA A 43 -10.14 8.50 -8.59
C ALA A 43 -10.21 8.22 -7.08
N TRP A 44 -9.79 9.17 -6.24
CA TRP A 44 -9.89 9.02 -4.80
C TRP A 44 -11.34 8.87 -4.32
N ASN A 45 -12.26 9.65 -4.87
CA ASN A 45 -13.68 9.55 -4.54
C ASN A 45 -14.26 8.17 -4.88
N GLU A 46 -13.83 7.55 -5.97
CA GLU A 46 -14.20 6.17 -6.30
C GLU A 46 -13.64 5.19 -5.28
N ILE A 47 -12.37 5.35 -4.91
CA ILE A 47 -11.69 4.51 -3.92
C ILE A 47 -12.38 4.58 -2.56
N GLU A 48 -12.73 5.78 -2.08
CA GLU A 48 -13.40 5.94 -0.78
C GLU A 48 -14.78 5.31 -0.70
N ARG A 49 -15.47 5.18 -1.83
CA ARG A 49 -16.81 4.56 -1.91
C ARG A 49 -16.76 3.04 -1.96
N ASP A 50 -15.61 2.46 -2.27
CA ASP A 50 -15.45 1.01 -2.40
C ASP A 50 -14.77 0.44 -1.15
N ASP A 51 -15.51 -0.31 -0.35
CA ASP A 51 -15.01 -0.94 0.87
C ASP A 51 -13.99 -2.07 0.61
N LYS A 52 -13.84 -2.48 -0.65
CA LYS A 52 -12.85 -3.46 -1.09
C LYS A 52 -11.48 -2.84 -1.35
N ILE A 53 -11.37 -1.52 -1.35
CA ILE A 53 -10.11 -0.80 -1.58
C ILE A 53 -9.74 -0.03 -0.32
N VAL A 54 -8.59 -0.34 0.26
CA VAL A 54 -8.13 0.30 1.49
C VAL A 54 -6.70 0.79 1.32
N TYR A 55 -6.49 2.08 1.48
CA TYR A 55 -5.14 2.65 1.62
C TYR A 55 -4.75 2.60 3.09
N CYS A 56 -3.74 1.81 3.40
CA CYS A 56 -3.17 1.68 4.73
C CYS A 56 -1.98 2.64 4.86
N GLY A 57 -1.92 3.40 5.92
CA GLY A 57 -0.86 4.39 6.10
C GLY A 57 -0.27 4.44 7.49
N ALA A 58 0.99 4.81 7.54
CA ALA A 58 1.67 5.32 8.72
C ALA A 58 1.73 6.85 8.61
N VAL A 59 1.22 7.54 9.60
CA VAL A 59 1.08 9.00 9.60
C VAL A 59 1.82 9.57 10.81
N ASP A 60 2.77 10.47 10.54
CA ASP A 60 3.52 11.18 11.57
C ASP A 60 3.19 12.66 11.51
N ASN A 61 2.53 13.19 12.56
CA ASN A 61 2.11 14.59 12.62
C ASN A 61 1.36 15.08 11.37
N GLY A 62 0.44 14.27 10.86
CA GLY A 62 -0.35 14.58 9.66
C GLY A 62 0.36 14.31 8.33
N LYS A 63 1.61 13.89 8.34
CA LYS A 63 2.37 13.50 7.16
C LYS A 63 2.29 11.99 6.95
N VAL A 64 1.87 11.56 5.78
CA VAL A 64 1.93 10.14 5.39
C VAL A 64 3.37 9.77 5.08
N VAL A 65 3.93 8.86 5.87
CA VAL A 65 5.35 8.46 5.79
C VAL A 65 5.56 7.02 5.31
N ALA A 66 4.53 6.23 5.30
CA ALA A 66 4.49 4.93 4.61
C ALA A 66 3.07 4.61 4.21
N ALA A 67 2.90 3.89 3.13
CA ALA A 67 1.58 3.50 2.65
C ALA A 67 1.63 2.22 1.82
N CYS A 68 0.50 1.54 1.74
CA CYS A 68 0.19 0.57 0.71
C CYS A 68 -1.31 0.59 0.40
N CYS A 69 -1.67 0.08 -0.77
CA CYS A 69 -3.06 -0.11 -1.16
C CYS A 69 -3.40 -1.60 -1.11
N ALA A 70 -4.46 -1.97 -0.40
CA ALA A 70 -5.01 -3.31 -0.38
C ALA A 70 -6.31 -3.34 -1.20
N VAL A 71 -6.39 -4.24 -2.16
CA VAL A 71 -7.57 -4.44 -3.00
C VAL A 71 -8.10 -5.85 -2.77
N ILE A 72 -9.34 -5.96 -2.31
CA ILE A 72 -10.02 -7.24 -2.15
C ILE A 72 -10.72 -7.59 -3.46
N VAL A 73 -10.24 -8.63 -4.11
CA VAL A 73 -10.73 -9.06 -5.42
C VAL A 73 -11.67 -10.24 -5.25
N PRO A 74 -12.96 -10.11 -5.59
CA PRO A 74 -13.87 -11.24 -5.63
C PRO A 74 -13.33 -12.33 -6.56
N ASN A 75 -13.56 -13.58 -6.20
CA ASN A 75 -12.98 -14.70 -6.91
C ASN A 75 -13.92 -15.92 -6.85
N ILE A 76 -13.96 -16.71 -7.91
CA ILE A 76 -14.79 -17.91 -8.00
C ILE A 76 -14.05 -19.17 -7.56
N THR A 77 -12.76 -19.27 -7.90
CA THR A 77 -11.94 -20.42 -7.47
C THR A 77 -11.70 -20.38 -5.95
N SER A 78 -11.08 -21.40 -5.41
CA SER A 78 -10.81 -21.51 -3.97
C SER A 78 -12.08 -21.40 -3.11
N PHE A 79 -13.15 -22.08 -3.57
CA PHE A 79 -14.46 -22.09 -2.91
C PHE A 79 -15.10 -20.70 -2.79
N ALA A 80 -14.98 -19.91 -3.87
CA ALA A 80 -15.47 -18.52 -3.95
C ALA A 80 -14.90 -17.58 -2.87
N ARG A 81 -13.71 -17.90 -2.35
CA ARG A 81 -13.01 -16.98 -1.46
C ARG A 81 -12.28 -15.90 -2.25
N PRO A 82 -12.33 -14.63 -1.82
CA PRO A 82 -11.62 -13.54 -2.46
C PRO A 82 -10.09 -13.69 -2.28
N LEU A 83 -9.35 -12.88 -3.01
CA LEU A 83 -7.92 -12.68 -2.81
C LEU A 83 -7.65 -11.20 -2.50
N CYS A 84 -6.52 -10.92 -1.90
CA CYS A 84 -6.05 -9.56 -1.68
C CYS A 84 -4.84 -9.26 -2.55
N LEU A 85 -4.90 -8.16 -3.28
CA LEU A 85 -3.78 -7.60 -4.01
C LEU A 85 -3.24 -6.38 -3.26
N ILE A 86 -1.94 -6.34 -3.01
CA ILE A 86 -1.27 -5.17 -2.44
C ILE A 86 -0.51 -4.45 -3.55
N GLU A 87 -0.74 -3.14 -3.65
CA GLU A 87 -0.10 -2.25 -4.61
C GLU A 87 0.46 -1.01 -3.91
N ASN A 88 1.34 -0.32 -4.61
CA ASN A 88 1.85 1.00 -4.21
C ASN A 88 2.47 1.02 -2.81
N VAL A 89 3.31 0.03 -2.51
CA VAL A 89 4.04 -0.01 -1.24
C VAL A 89 5.18 1.00 -1.28
N VAL A 90 5.17 1.94 -0.36
CA VAL A 90 6.19 2.99 -0.28
C VAL A 90 6.46 3.40 1.15
N THR A 91 7.71 3.69 1.47
CA THR A 91 8.13 4.31 2.72
C THR A 91 9.01 5.52 2.39
N ASP A 92 8.72 6.64 3.03
CA ASP A 92 9.52 7.87 2.93
C ASP A 92 11.00 7.57 3.23
N GLU A 93 11.89 8.10 2.42
CA GLU A 93 13.34 7.85 2.53
C GLU A 93 13.90 8.12 3.93
N GLN A 94 13.39 9.17 4.59
CA GLN A 94 13.81 9.55 5.94
C GLN A 94 13.26 8.64 7.04
N TYR A 95 12.28 7.80 6.71
CA TYR A 95 11.60 6.90 7.65
C TYR A 95 11.88 5.43 7.41
N ARG A 96 12.78 5.11 6.49
CA ARG A 96 13.16 3.72 6.19
C ARG A 96 13.87 3.06 7.37
N ASN A 97 13.85 1.73 7.40
CA ASN A 97 14.48 0.90 8.44
C ASN A 97 13.90 1.10 9.86
N ARG A 98 12.64 1.53 9.95
CA ARG A 98 11.90 1.68 11.21
C ARG A 98 10.72 0.73 11.32
N GLY A 99 10.58 -0.23 10.42
CA GLY A 99 9.50 -1.22 10.41
C GLY A 99 8.16 -0.72 9.88
N LEU A 100 8.07 0.49 9.32
CA LEU A 100 6.80 1.08 8.88
C LEU A 100 6.18 0.31 7.71
N GLY A 101 6.99 -0.14 6.76
CA GLY A 101 6.53 -0.96 5.64
C GLY A 101 5.89 -2.28 6.11
N LYS A 102 6.50 -2.93 7.09
CA LYS A 102 5.94 -4.14 7.71
C LYS A 102 4.59 -3.87 8.36
N GLU A 103 4.45 -2.75 9.04
CA GLU A 103 3.21 -2.39 9.74
C GLU A 103 2.07 -2.09 8.76
N VAL A 104 2.30 -1.30 7.71
CA VAL A 104 1.25 -0.99 6.72
C VAL A 104 0.84 -2.23 5.93
N ILE A 105 1.77 -3.11 5.58
CA ILE A 105 1.47 -4.41 4.97
C ILE A 105 0.71 -5.29 5.96
N GLY A 106 1.07 -5.27 7.23
CA GLY A 106 0.34 -5.97 8.30
C GLY A 106 -1.12 -5.54 8.38
N MET A 107 -1.43 -4.27 8.20
CA MET A 107 -2.81 -3.75 8.12
C MET A 107 -3.55 -4.36 6.92
N ALA A 108 -2.91 -4.38 5.74
CA ALA A 108 -3.49 -4.99 4.54
C ALA A 108 -3.75 -6.49 4.72
N VAL A 109 -2.85 -7.21 5.36
CA VAL A 109 -3.02 -8.64 5.67
C VAL A 109 -4.18 -8.86 6.65
N ARG A 110 -4.33 -8.02 7.67
CA ARG A 110 -5.49 -8.08 8.57
C ARG A 110 -6.80 -7.85 7.82
N LYS A 111 -6.85 -6.84 6.96
CA LYS A 111 -8.03 -6.59 6.09
C LYS A 111 -8.35 -7.80 5.22
N ALA A 112 -7.34 -8.43 4.64
CA ALA A 112 -7.51 -9.64 3.84
C ALA A 112 -8.11 -10.80 4.67
N LYS A 113 -7.60 -11.02 5.87
CA LYS A 113 -8.14 -12.05 6.79
C LYS A 113 -9.59 -11.78 7.17
N GLU A 114 -9.91 -10.55 7.54
CA GLU A 114 -11.28 -10.11 7.89
C GLU A 114 -12.24 -10.27 6.71
N SER A 115 -11.75 -10.11 5.48
CA SER A 115 -12.51 -10.27 4.25
C SER A 115 -12.63 -11.72 3.77
N GLY A 116 -12.02 -12.68 4.47
CA GLY A 116 -12.05 -14.09 4.12
C GLY A 116 -11.16 -14.48 2.93
N CYS A 117 -10.16 -13.67 2.61
CA CYS A 117 -9.24 -13.96 1.51
C CYS A 117 -8.46 -15.26 1.74
N TYR A 118 -8.24 -16.02 0.66
CA TYR A 118 -7.43 -17.23 0.73
C TYR A 118 -5.95 -16.97 0.51
N LYS A 119 -5.59 -15.81 -0.04
CA LYS A 119 -4.21 -15.37 -0.20
C LYS A 119 -4.08 -13.85 -0.28
N VAL A 120 -2.88 -13.39 -0.01
CA VAL A 120 -2.43 -12.03 -0.29
C VAL A 120 -1.28 -12.11 -1.29
N MET A 121 -1.31 -11.27 -2.32
CA MET A 121 -0.25 -11.23 -3.33
C MET A 121 0.18 -9.80 -3.61
N LEU A 122 1.43 -9.65 -4.02
CA LEU A 122 1.99 -8.40 -4.51
C LEU A 122 3.03 -8.67 -5.60
N GLN A 123 3.37 -7.63 -6.32
CA GLN A 123 4.43 -7.67 -7.33
C GLN A 123 5.50 -6.64 -6.97
N SER A 124 6.74 -6.94 -7.31
CA SER A 124 7.87 -6.03 -7.15
C SER A 124 8.74 -6.08 -8.39
N GLY A 125 9.31 -4.94 -8.76
CA GLY A 125 10.22 -4.88 -9.92
C GLY A 125 11.35 -5.91 -9.78
N ILE A 126 11.67 -6.63 -10.86
CA ILE A 126 12.59 -7.75 -10.84
C ILE A 126 14.01 -7.37 -10.37
N LYS A 127 14.39 -6.10 -10.56
CA LYS A 127 15.70 -5.59 -10.15
C LYS A 127 15.76 -5.09 -8.69
N ARG A 128 14.62 -5.04 -8.00
CA ARG A 128 14.53 -4.52 -6.62
C ARG A 128 14.83 -5.62 -5.60
N THR A 129 16.05 -6.13 -5.61
CA THR A 129 16.45 -7.29 -4.78
C THR A 129 16.34 -7.03 -3.28
N GLY A 130 16.57 -5.81 -2.82
CA GLY A 130 16.37 -5.44 -1.41
C GLY A 130 14.91 -5.48 -0.99
N ALA A 131 13.99 -5.08 -1.86
CA ALA A 131 12.56 -5.20 -1.61
C ALA A 131 12.13 -6.67 -1.57
N HIS A 132 12.67 -7.52 -2.45
CA HIS A 132 12.39 -8.96 -2.45
C HIS A 132 12.78 -9.61 -1.12
N ALA A 133 13.99 -9.30 -0.62
CA ALA A 133 14.45 -9.79 0.68
C ALA A 133 13.53 -9.33 1.82
N PHE A 134 13.06 -8.09 1.77
CA PHE A 134 12.11 -7.55 2.73
C PHE A 134 10.77 -8.31 2.71
N TYR A 135 10.20 -8.54 1.53
CA TYR A 135 8.93 -9.27 1.41
C TYR A 135 9.04 -10.72 1.89
N GLU A 136 10.14 -11.40 1.55
CA GLU A 136 10.40 -12.76 2.03
C GLU A 136 10.51 -12.81 3.55
N LYS A 137 11.21 -11.85 4.15
CA LYS A 137 11.38 -11.74 5.60
C LYS A 137 10.05 -11.59 6.34
N ILE A 138 9.07 -10.90 5.76
CA ILE A 138 7.75 -10.72 6.36
C ILE A 138 6.74 -11.80 5.99
N GLY A 139 7.14 -12.83 5.26
CA GLY A 139 6.37 -14.05 5.04
C GLY A 139 5.83 -14.28 3.64
N PHE A 140 6.19 -13.44 2.66
CA PHE A 140 5.85 -13.69 1.27
C PHE A 140 6.83 -14.68 0.63
N ASP A 141 6.33 -15.52 -0.27
CA ASP A 141 7.15 -16.47 -1.04
C ASP A 141 7.29 -15.97 -2.48
N GLY A 142 8.49 -15.55 -2.83
CA GLY A 142 8.82 -15.04 -4.17
C GLY A 142 9.04 -16.13 -5.24
N ALA A 143 8.98 -17.40 -4.86
CA ALA A 143 9.27 -18.53 -5.78
C ALA A 143 8.01 -19.21 -6.33
N THR A 144 6.82 -18.86 -5.87
CA THR A 144 5.57 -19.56 -6.23
C THR A 144 4.94 -19.10 -7.54
N LYS A 145 5.18 -17.84 -7.94
CA LYS A 145 4.56 -17.20 -9.10
C LYS A 145 5.57 -16.35 -9.85
N LYS A 146 5.32 -16.16 -11.14
CA LYS A 146 6.04 -15.19 -11.97
C LYS A 146 5.06 -14.11 -12.42
N ALA A 147 5.44 -12.86 -12.28
CA ALA A 147 4.66 -11.73 -12.76
C ALA A 147 4.87 -11.50 -14.25
N PHE A 148 3.81 -11.12 -14.95
CA PHE A 148 3.83 -10.66 -16.34
C PHE A 148 3.15 -9.31 -16.41
N ASP A 149 3.80 -8.35 -17.05
CA ASP A 149 3.36 -6.95 -17.13
C ASP A 149 3.24 -6.52 -18.60
N MET A 150 2.11 -5.91 -18.94
CA MET A 150 1.90 -5.34 -20.28
C MET A 150 1.46 -3.89 -20.11
N ARG A 151 2.31 -2.95 -20.48
CA ARG A 151 1.99 -1.53 -20.45
C ARG A 151 1.04 -1.18 -21.60
N LEU A 152 -0.05 -0.52 -21.27
CA LEU A 152 -1.03 -0.06 -22.26
C LEU A 152 -0.73 1.38 -22.66
N LYS A 153 -0.97 1.72 -23.94
CA LYS A 153 -0.79 3.08 -24.48
C LYS A 153 -2.02 3.94 -24.23
#